data_d442da8af1fbafc1856ac2b3292f589a
#
_entry.id   d442da8af1fbafc1856ac2b3292f589a
#
_cell.length_a   1.000
_cell.length_b   1.000
_cell.length_c   1.000
_cell.angle_alpha   90.00
_cell.angle_beta   90.00
_cell.angle_gamma   90.00
#
_symmetry.space_group_name_H-M   'P 1'
#
loop_
_entity.id
_entity.type
_entity.pdbx_description
1 polymer ?
#
loop_
_entity_poly.entity_id
_entity_poly.type
_entity_poly.pdbx_seq_one_letter_code
_entity_poly.pdbx_strand_id
1 'polypeptide(L)'
;MQNDELIAVKEFCSSHNLEISFIHTLQQYELIEITTIEEKTYMPASQLQQAEKIARLHHELGINIEGIDAIKHLLQRVEDMQEEIIALKNKLSLYEE
;
A
#
# COMPACT_ATOMS: atom_id res chain seq x y z
N MET A 1 11.77 -17.79 -7.70
CA MET A 1 10.94 -17.62 -6.53
C MET A 1 11.57 -16.68 -5.55
N GLN A 2 10.84 -15.71 -5.10
CA GLN A 2 11.38 -14.71 -4.22
C GLN A 2 11.07 -15.04 -2.78
N ASN A 3 12.08 -14.97 -1.96
CA ASN A 3 11.89 -15.04 -0.53
C ASN A 3 11.63 -13.64 -0.03
N ASP A 4 10.41 -13.42 0.42
CA ASP A 4 10.03 -12.12 0.96
C ASP A 4 10.38 -12.13 2.44
N GLU A 5 11.37 -11.35 2.82
CA GLU A 5 11.75 -11.28 4.23
C GLU A 5 10.59 -10.69 5.03
N LEU A 6 10.51 -11.11 6.27
CA LEU A 6 9.45 -10.64 7.16
C LEU A 6 10.01 -9.59 8.10
N ILE A 7 9.28 -8.50 8.24
CA ILE A 7 9.66 -7.40 9.12
C ILE A 7 8.69 -7.41 10.30
N ALA A 8 9.23 -7.36 11.51
CA ALA A 8 8.39 -7.35 12.71
C ALA A 8 7.57 -6.07 12.73
N VAL A 9 6.26 -6.20 12.82
CA VAL A 9 5.36 -5.04 12.86
C VAL A 9 5.69 -4.17 14.06
N LYS A 10 6.05 -4.78 15.18
CA LYS A 10 6.39 -4.02 16.37
C LYS A 10 7.57 -3.07 16.13
N GLU A 11 8.58 -3.53 15.39
CA GLU A 11 9.74 -2.70 15.09
C GLU A 11 9.37 -1.57 14.12
N PHE A 12 8.56 -1.89 13.13
CA PHE A 12 8.10 -0.87 12.20
C PHE A 12 7.32 0.21 12.93
N CYS A 13 6.40 -0.19 13.80
CA CYS A 13 5.58 0.74 14.55
C CYS A 13 6.44 1.63 15.45
N SER A 14 7.45 1.03 16.09
CA SER A 14 8.34 1.78 16.95
C SER A 14 9.13 2.82 16.17
N SER A 15 9.64 2.43 15.00
CA SER A 15 10.41 3.34 14.15
C SER A 15 9.58 4.50 13.61
N HIS A 16 8.30 4.26 13.36
CA HIS A 16 7.45 5.26 12.70
C HIS A 16 6.46 5.89 13.66
N ASN A 17 6.61 5.61 14.96
CA ASN A 17 5.76 6.20 15.99
C ASN A 17 4.28 5.91 15.74
N LEU A 18 3.98 4.65 15.46
CA LEU A 18 2.63 4.18 15.21
C LEU A 18 2.24 3.17 16.27
N GLU A 19 0.94 3.04 16.50
CA GLU A 19 0.43 2.00 17.37
C GLU A 19 0.17 0.75 16.55
N ILE A 20 0.34 -0.40 17.21
CA ILE A 20 0.12 -1.68 16.53
C ILE A 20 -1.33 -1.79 16.07
N SER A 21 -2.27 -1.21 16.84
CA SER A 21 -3.67 -1.21 16.45
C SER A 21 -3.90 -0.52 15.09
N PHE A 22 -3.10 0.51 14.79
CA PHE A 22 -3.19 1.19 13.50
C PHE A 22 -2.89 0.21 12.36
N ILE A 23 -1.84 -0.60 12.53
CA ILE A 23 -1.47 -1.59 11.53
C ILE A 23 -2.57 -2.63 11.35
N HIS A 24 -3.16 -3.10 12.45
CA HIS A 24 -4.26 -4.06 12.34
C HIS A 24 -5.46 -3.47 11.60
N THR A 25 -5.74 -2.20 11.81
CA THR A 25 -6.83 -1.55 11.09
C THR A 25 -6.50 -1.43 9.61
N LEU A 26 -5.24 -1.15 9.28
CA LEU A 26 -4.82 -1.12 7.87
C LEU A 26 -5.04 -2.46 7.20
N GLN A 27 -4.78 -3.54 7.93
CA GLN A 27 -5.03 -4.87 7.38
C GLN A 27 -6.51 -5.10 7.13
N GLN A 28 -7.35 -4.64 8.05
CA GLN A 28 -8.79 -4.79 7.89
C GLN A 28 -9.31 -4.08 6.65
N TYR A 29 -8.69 -2.97 6.29
CA TYR A 29 -9.04 -2.24 5.08
C TYR A 29 -8.30 -2.78 3.86
N GLU A 30 -7.54 -3.85 4.03
CA GLU A 30 -6.76 -4.46 2.96
C GLU A 30 -5.73 -3.50 2.35
N LEU A 31 -5.24 -2.59 3.16
CA LEU A 31 -4.23 -1.64 2.72
C LEU A 31 -2.81 -2.19 2.82
N ILE A 32 -2.58 -3.13 3.72
CA ILE A 32 -1.32 -3.86 3.82
C ILE A 32 -1.62 -5.30 4.19
N GLU A 33 -0.63 -6.16 3.98
CA GLU A 33 -0.71 -7.56 4.36
C GLU A 33 0.17 -7.80 5.57
N ILE A 34 -0.34 -8.54 6.53
CA ILE A 34 0.45 -8.94 7.68
C ILE A 34 0.24 -10.43 7.93
N THR A 35 1.17 -11.02 8.64
CA THR A 35 1.12 -12.45 8.95
C THR A 35 1.48 -12.63 10.42
N THR A 36 0.88 -13.61 11.08
CA THR A 36 1.13 -13.87 12.47
C THR A 36 1.82 -15.22 12.62
N ILE A 37 2.97 -15.23 13.28
CA ILE A 37 3.72 -16.45 13.54
C ILE A 37 4.05 -16.47 15.01
N GLU A 38 3.62 -17.52 15.70
CA GLU A 38 3.88 -17.70 17.12
C GLU A 38 3.51 -16.45 17.93
N GLU A 39 2.31 -15.95 17.67
CA GLU A 39 1.72 -14.79 18.35
C GLU A 39 2.43 -13.48 18.09
N LYS A 40 3.35 -13.44 17.12
CA LYS A 40 4.00 -12.21 16.71
C LYS A 40 3.56 -11.87 15.30
N THR A 41 3.41 -10.57 15.04
CA THR A 41 2.91 -10.09 13.75
C THR A 41 4.07 -9.58 12.91
N TYR A 42 4.07 -9.98 11.66
CA TYR A 42 5.10 -9.58 10.70
C TYR A 42 4.46 -9.05 9.44
N MET A 43 5.21 -8.26 8.71
CA MET A 43 4.78 -7.81 7.40
C MET A 43 5.86 -8.20 6.39
N PRO A 44 5.46 -8.64 5.18
CA PRO A 44 6.45 -8.92 4.14
C PRO A 44 7.22 -7.65 3.78
N ALA A 45 8.50 -7.79 3.50
CA ALA A 45 9.33 -6.65 3.15
C ALA A 45 8.79 -5.91 1.93
N SER A 46 8.10 -6.62 1.04
CA SER A 46 7.50 -6.00 -0.13
C SER A 46 6.41 -5.00 0.23
N GLN A 47 5.88 -5.06 1.45
CA GLN A 47 4.85 -4.13 1.92
C GLN A 47 5.45 -2.88 2.54
N LEU A 48 6.77 -2.84 2.72
CA LEU A 48 7.39 -1.76 3.48
C LEU A 48 7.17 -0.39 2.85
N GLN A 49 7.33 -0.28 1.53
CA GLN A 49 7.13 0.99 0.85
C GLN A 49 5.70 1.50 1.01
N GLN A 50 4.75 0.60 0.86
CA GLN A 50 3.34 0.95 1.02
C GLN A 50 3.06 1.41 2.45
N ALA A 51 3.59 0.67 3.42
CA ALA A 51 3.38 1.02 4.83
C ALA A 51 4.01 2.36 5.18
N GLU A 52 5.19 2.65 4.62
CA GLU A 52 5.85 3.93 4.87
C GLU A 52 5.07 5.09 4.25
N LYS A 53 4.54 4.87 3.05
CA LYS A 53 3.72 5.88 2.39
C LYS A 53 2.47 6.19 3.23
N ILE A 54 1.83 5.15 3.73
CA ILE A 54 0.65 5.31 4.56
C ILE A 54 0.98 6.05 5.85
N ALA A 55 2.11 5.69 6.48
CA ALA A 55 2.53 6.37 7.69
C ALA A 55 2.75 7.87 7.45
N ARG A 56 3.34 8.21 6.30
CA ARG A 56 3.56 9.61 5.95
C ARG A 56 2.24 10.35 5.74
N LEU A 57 1.32 9.75 5.01
CA LEU A 57 0.02 10.37 4.79
C LEU A 57 -0.69 10.64 6.11
N HIS A 58 -0.58 9.69 7.03
CA HIS A 58 -1.23 9.83 8.32
C HIS A 58 -0.56 10.91 9.17
N HIS A 59 0.77 10.89 9.27
CA HIS A 59 1.49 11.80 10.17
C HIS A 59 1.64 13.20 9.59
N GLU A 60 1.98 13.30 8.31
CA GLU A 60 2.29 14.61 7.74
C GLU A 60 1.05 15.35 7.29
N LEU A 61 0.05 14.63 6.79
CA LEU A 61 -1.16 15.26 6.29
C LEU A 61 -2.36 15.05 7.18
N GLY A 62 -2.22 14.26 8.24
CA GLY A 62 -3.31 14.04 9.17
C GLY A 62 -4.48 13.28 8.58
N ILE A 63 -4.22 12.45 7.56
CA ILE A 63 -5.29 11.73 6.89
C ILE A 63 -5.62 10.48 7.69
N ASN A 64 -6.89 10.27 7.98
CA ASN A 64 -7.32 9.06 8.69
C ASN A 64 -7.34 7.86 7.75
N ILE A 65 -7.58 6.68 8.31
CA ILE A 65 -7.50 5.44 7.53
C ILE A 65 -8.55 5.41 6.44
N GLU A 66 -9.74 5.91 6.71
CA GLU A 66 -10.79 5.96 5.69
C GLU A 66 -10.37 6.84 4.52
N GLY A 67 -9.70 7.97 4.81
CA GLY A 67 -9.20 8.83 3.75
C GLY A 67 -8.08 8.17 2.97
N ILE A 68 -7.20 7.45 3.65
CA ILE A 68 -6.11 6.73 2.99
C ILE A 68 -6.69 5.66 2.08
N ASP A 69 -7.72 4.97 2.54
CA ASP A 69 -8.39 3.96 1.72
C ASP A 69 -8.98 4.58 0.46
N ALA A 70 -9.62 5.73 0.61
CA ALA A 70 -10.18 6.44 -0.55
C ALA A 70 -9.08 6.85 -1.52
N ILE A 71 -7.95 7.33 -1.00
CA ILE A 71 -6.82 7.72 -1.84
C ILE A 71 -6.30 6.52 -2.63
N LYS A 72 -6.17 5.37 -1.96
CA LYS A 72 -5.70 4.17 -2.65
C LYS A 72 -6.61 3.82 -3.81
N HIS A 73 -7.92 3.87 -3.59
CA HIS A 73 -8.87 3.54 -4.64
C HIS A 73 -8.81 4.55 -5.79
N LEU A 74 -8.66 5.83 -5.47
CA LEU A 74 -8.56 6.85 -6.51
C LEU A 74 -7.29 6.69 -7.32
N LEU A 75 -6.17 6.38 -6.68
CA LEU A 75 -4.93 6.17 -7.39
C LEU A 75 -5.01 4.94 -8.29
N GLN A 76 -5.71 3.90 -7.84
CA GLN A 76 -5.91 2.73 -8.67
C GLN A 76 -6.69 3.09 -9.93
N ARG A 77 -7.72 3.93 -9.79
CA ARG A 77 -8.48 4.37 -10.95
C ARG A 77 -7.62 5.19 -11.91
N VAL A 78 -6.74 6.03 -11.36
CA VAL A 78 -5.82 6.80 -12.21
C VAL A 78 -4.92 5.85 -13.01
N GLU A 79 -4.36 4.84 -12.34
CA GLU A 79 -3.51 3.88 -13.02
C GLU A 79 -4.26 3.13 -14.11
N ASP A 80 -5.50 2.71 -13.80
CA ASP A 80 -6.31 2.00 -14.79
C ASP A 80 -6.59 2.88 -16.00
N MET A 81 -6.88 4.16 -15.77
CA MET A 81 -7.13 5.08 -16.86
C MET A 81 -5.87 5.34 -17.68
N GLN A 82 -4.71 5.41 -17.03
CA GLN A 82 -3.46 5.58 -17.75
C GLN A 82 -3.16 4.38 -18.64
N GLU A 83 -3.42 3.16 -18.14
CA GLU A 83 -3.25 1.97 -18.94
C GLU A 83 -4.19 1.96 -20.14
N GLU A 84 -5.42 2.41 -19.91
CA GLU A 84 -6.39 2.49 -20.99
C GLU A 84 -5.96 3.49 -22.06
N ILE A 85 -5.43 4.64 -21.64
CA ILE A 85 -4.93 5.64 -22.58
C ILE A 85 -3.79 5.07 -23.41
N ILE A 86 -2.86 4.36 -22.77
CA ILE A 86 -1.74 3.76 -23.48
C ILE A 86 -2.25 2.72 -24.49
N ALA A 87 -3.22 1.90 -24.08
CA ALA A 87 -3.78 0.89 -24.97
C ALA A 87 -4.45 1.53 -26.18
N LEU A 88 -5.19 2.63 -25.95
CA LEU A 88 -5.85 3.34 -27.02
C LEU A 88 -4.86 4.00 -27.96
N LYS A 89 -3.79 4.59 -27.40
CA LYS A 89 -2.75 5.19 -28.23
C LYS A 89 -2.06 4.14 -29.10
N ASN A 90 -1.80 2.96 -28.53
CA ASN A 90 -1.18 1.90 -29.29
C ASN A 90 -2.08 1.41 -30.41
N LYS A 91 -3.39 1.32 -30.15
CA LYS A 91 -4.33 0.95 -31.19
C LYS A 91 -4.36 1.99 -32.29
N LEU A 92 -4.39 3.27 -31.90
CA LEU A 92 -4.46 4.35 -32.87
C LEU A 92 -3.24 4.33 -33.78
N SER A 93 -2.06 4.09 -33.22
CA SER A 93 -0.84 4.10 -34.01
C SER A 93 -0.81 2.99 -35.05
N LEU A 94 -1.62 1.94 -34.87
CA LEU A 94 -1.71 0.89 -35.90
C LEU A 94 -2.43 1.37 -37.14
N TYR A 95 -3.18 2.47 -37.04
CA TYR A 95 -3.94 2.98 -38.16
C TYR A 95 -3.37 4.27 -38.73
N GLU A 96 -2.26 4.75 -38.21
CA GLU A 96 -1.70 6.03 -38.59
C GLU A 96 -0.51 5.91 -39.52
N GLU A 97 -0.33 4.81 -40.12
CA GLU A 97 0.83 4.57 -40.98
C GLU A 97 0.77 5.39 -42.27
#